data_78973edbee302ef1b132882a8a8251f8
#
_entry.id   78973edbee302ef1b132882a8a8251f8
#
_cell.length_a   1.000
_cell.length_b   1.000
_cell.length_c   1.000
_cell.angle_alpha   90.00
_cell.angle_beta   90.00
_cell.angle_gamma   90.00
#
_symmetry.space_group_name_H-M   'P 1'
#
loop_
_entity.id
_entity.type
_entity.pdbx_description
1 polymer ?
#
loop_
_entity_poly.entity_id
_entity_poly.type
_entity_poly.pdbx_seq_one_letter_code
_entity_poly.pdbx_strand_id
1 'polypeptide(L)'
;MSELREECGVVGVFSPRETYEIGRTVYYGLYSLQHRGQESCGIVVNDDGVFASHKDLGLVNDVFNNSTLDELGVGSLAVGHVRYGTTGKNERANAQPIVVNHIKGSMAVAHNGNIVNSGDLRRELELEGSIFQTTSDTEVIAYLITKERLRTDCIENAINAAMHRLKGAYSLCVMSPNKLIAVRDDRGFRPLGYGLTEDGRYVVASESCALDAVGAKFVRDIEPGEIVIFNHDGIRSIKDHCNKNPKSICIFEYIYFARPDSKIDGISVHRARVEAGRALAIDYPVDADIVIGVPDSGLDAAVGYARESGIPYGMGFVKNKYIGRTFIAPGQAQREKLVNIKLNVIEETVRGKRVVMIDDSIVRGTTSRNIVEKLRHAGAKEVHLMLTAPPFVDECYYGTDVSDKSQLIAANHTVDEICTLIGCDSIGFLKMERLHEMIGTAPNVGYCDACFGGEYPAGRATTGKFKFETKLSESKKKEN
;
A
#
# COMPACT_ATOMS: atom_id res chain seq x y z
N MET A 1 2.78 13.08 -11.04
CA MET A 1 2.83 12.19 -9.85
C MET A 1 1.41 11.84 -9.52
N SER A 2 1.10 10.55 -9.47
CA SER A 2 -0.24 10.00 -9.27
C SER A 2 -0.99 10.70 -8.14
N GLU A 3 -2.26 10.98 -8.36
CA GLU A 3 -3.19 11.52 -7.35
C GLU A 3 -3.61 10.43 -6.35
N LEU A 4 -3.21 9.19 -6.62
CA LEU A 4 -3.43 8.05 -5.77
C LEU A 4 -2.59 8.16 -4.52
N ARG A 5 -3.24 7.85 -3.43
CA ARG A 5 -2.65 7.80 -2.11
C ARG A 5 -2.25 6.35 -1.82
N GLU A 6 -1.17 6.21 -1.08
CA GLU A 6 -0.46 4.96 -0.88
C GLU A 6 -1.14 4.03 0.13
N GLU A 7 -0.57 2.87 0.25
CA GLU A 7 -0.98 1.77 1.12
C GLU A 7 -0.09 1.72 2.36
N CYS A 8 -0.56 1.08 3.42
CA CYS A 8 0.22 0.84 4.63
C CYS A 8 1.38 -0.16 4.39
N GLY A 9 2.36 -0.15 5.30
CA GLY A 9 3.43 -1.14 5.36
C GLY A 9 3.60 -1.68 6.78
N VAL A 10 3.81 -2.99 6.89
CA VAL A 10 4.04 -3.69 8.17
C VAL A 10 5.41 -4.33 8.19
N VAL A 11 6.02 -4.33 9.38
CA VAL A 11 7.26 -5.07 9.67
C VAL A 11 7.11 -5.75 11.01
N GLY A 12 7.51 -7.02 11.12
CA GLY A 12 7.60 -7.76 12.37
C GLY A 12 8.96 -8.44 12.49
N VAL A 13 9.53 -8.48 13.67
CA VAL A 13 10.82 -9.14 13.95
C VAL A 13 10.68 -10.07 15.13
N PHE A 14 11.13 -11.32 14.97
CA PHE A 14 11.36 -12.28 16.03
C PHE A 14 12.85 -12.58 16.10
N SER A 15 13.45 -12.41 17.29
CA SER A 15 14.83 -12.76 17.60
C SER A 15 14.87 -13.93 18.58
N PRO A 16 15.72 -14.96 18.37
CA PRO A 16 15.90 -16.04 19.33
C PRO A 16 16.58 -15.59 20.63
N ARG A 17 17.13 -14.37 20.65
CA ARG A 17 17.77 -13.73 21.81
C ARG A 17 17.29 -12.30 21.94
N GLU A 18 17.21 -11.81 23.16
CA GLU A 18 16.97 -10.39 23.42
C GLU A 18 18.11 -9.54 22.86
N THR A 19 17.76 -8.40 22.28
CA THR A 19 18.73 -7.48 21.68
C THR A 19 18.19 -6.05 21.63
N TYR A 20 19.07 -5.06 21.81
CA TYR A 20 18.78 -3.64 21.56
C TYR A 20 18.54 -3.35 20.07
N GLU A 21 19.02 -4.22 19.18
CA GLU A 21 18.90 -4.02 17.73
C GLU A 21 17.50 -4.30 17.20
N ILE A 22 16.59 -4.88 17.99
CA ILE A 22 15.29 -5.32 17.48
C ILE A 22 14.43 -4.12 17.02
N GLY A 23 14.35 -3.07 17.83
CA GLY A 23 13.66 -1.83 17.47
C GLY A 23 14.28 -1.14 16.25
N ARG A 24 15.63 -1.13 16.17
CA ARG A 24 16.38 -0.57 15.03
C ARG A 24 16.14 -1.39 13.74
N THR A 25 16.07 -2.71 13.83
CA THR A 25 15.74 -3.57 12.68
C THR A 25 14.36 -3.21 12.12
N VAL A 26 13.37 -3.04 13.00
CA VAL A 26 12.02 -2.59 12.57
C VAL A 26 12.09 -1.19 11.97
N TYR A 27 12.82 -0.25 12.57
CA TYR A 27 13.00 1.10 12.05
C TYR A 27 13.54 1.09 10.61
N TYR A 28 14.61 0.36 10.31
CA TYR A 28 15.16 0.28 8.95
C TYR A 28 14.20 -0.40 7.96
N GLY A 29 13.49 -1.44 8.40
CA GLY A 29 12.43 -2.07 7.62
C GLY A 29 11.31 -1.08 7.27
N LEU A 30 10.82 -0.30 8.24
CA LEU A 30 9.79 0.72 8.02
C LEU A 30 10.29 1.88 7.15
N TYR A 31 11.54 2.31 7.35
CA TYR A 31 12.15 3.35 6.53
C TYR A 31 12.23 2.94 5.06
N SER A 32 12.53 1.67 4.80
CA SER A 32 12.51 1.07 3.46
C SER A 32 11.09 1.00 2.86
N LEU A 33 10.05 0.90 3.70
CA LEU A 33 8.63 0.91 3.32
C LEU A 33 8.00 2.30 3.35
N GLN A 34 8.77 3.39 3.52
CA GLN A 34 8.23 4.75 3.64
C GLN A 34 7.39 5.19 2.44
N HIS A 35 7.63 4.61 1.26
CA HIS A 35 6.84 4.85 0.06
C HIS A 35 5.39 4.38 0.22
N ARG A 36 5.11 3.41 1.10
CA ARG A 36 3.77 2.87 1.37
C ARG A 36 2.95 3.74 2.34
N GLY A 37 3.59 4.38 3.33
CA GLY A 37 2.88 5.17 4.33
C GLY A 37 3.69 6.38 4.79
N GLN A 38 3.08 7.58 4.80
CA GLN A 38 3.76 8.84 5.12
C GLN A 38 3.00 9.73 6.11
N GLU A 39 1.89 9.25 6.67
CA GLU A 39 1.06 10.04 7.59
C GLU A 39 1.40 9.80 9.05
N SER A 40 1.68 8.57 9.41
CA SER A 40 2.11 8.20 10.74
C SER A 40 2.91 6.91 10.73
N CYS A 41 3.70 6.69 11.77
CA CYS A 41 4.40 5.44 11.98
C CYS A 41 4.50 5.11 13.46
N GLY A 42 4.82 3.84 13.74
CA GLY A 42 4.99 3.38 15.12
C GLY A 42 5.75 2.06 15.18
N ILE A 43 6.39 1.85 16.33
CA ILE A 43 7.11 0.63 16.70
C ILE A 43 6.69 0.23 18.11
N VAL A 44 6.46 -1.06 18.31
CA VAL A 44 6.27 -1.67 19.61
C VAL A 44 7.31 -2.76 19.79
N VAL A 45 8.04 -2.71 20.91
CA VAL A 45 9.02 -3.72 21.32
C VAL A 45 8.49 -4.46 22.54
N ASN A 46 8.67 -5.75 22.59
CA ASN A 46 8.31 -6.59 23.72
C ASN A 46 9.56 -6.98 24.50
N ASP A 47 9.63 -6.52 25.75
CA ASP A 47 10.62 -6.88 26.75
C ASP A 47 9.94 -7.81 27.77
N ASP A 48 10.08 -9.11 27.58
CA ASP A 48 9.54 -10.18 28.45
C ASP A 48 8.07 -9.97 28.89
N GLY A 49 7.23 -9.59 27.93
CA GLY A 49 5.80 -9.36 28.18
C GLY A 49 5.40 -7.92 28.49
N VAL A 50 6.36 -7.03 28.69
CA VAL A 50 6.17 -5.59 28.82
C VAL A 50 6.34 -4.93 27.45
N PHE A 51 5.33 -4.21 26.98
CA PHE A 51 5.35 -3.59 25.67
C PHE A 51 5.75 -2.11 25.76
N ALA A 52 6.95 -1.77 25.25
CA ALA A 52 7.37 -0.41 24.99
C ALA A 52 6.86 0.02 23.61
N SER A 53 6.25 1.20 23.53
CA SER A 53 5.63 1.69 22.29
C SER A 53 5.96 3.15 22.04
N HIS A 54 6.41 3.45 20.83
CA HIS A 54 6.51 4.83 20.35
C HIS A 54 5.83 4.94 18.98
N LYS A 55 4.90 5.90 18.84
CA LYS A 55 4.18 6.17 17.59
C LYS A 55 3.72 7.60 17.52
N ASP A 56 3.79 8.20 16.33
CA ASP A 56 3.32 9.56 16.11
C ASP A 56 2.99 9.82 14.62
N LEU A 57 2.51 11.02 14.35
CA LEU A 57 2.30 11.53 12.99
C LEU A 57 3.63 11.97 12.40
N GLY A 58 3.86 11.64 11.14
CA GLY A 58 5.06 12.01 10.37
C GLY A 58 5.74 10.82 9.70
N LEU A 59 6.87 11.11 9.08
CA LEU A 59 7.73 10.12 8.45
C LEU A 59 8.52 9.35 9.52
N VAL A 60 9.04 8.19 9.15
CA VAL A 60 9.82 7.34 10.06
C VAL A 60 11.01 8.08 10.67
N ASN A 61 11.74 8.86 9.86
CA ASN A 61 12.88 9.67 10.31
C ASN A 61 12.49 10.94 11.09
N ASP A 62 11.24 11.38 11.02
CA ASP A 62 10.74 12.51 11.78
C ASP A 62 10.27 12.07 13.18
N VAL A 63 9.68 10.87 13.26
CA VAL A 63 9.13 10.29 14.50
C VAL A 63 10.20 9.60 15.34
N PHE A 64 11.16 8.93 14.69
CA PHE A 64 12.20 8.16 15.38
C PHE A 64 13.57 8.82 15.25
N ASN A 65 14.24 8.95 16.39
CA ASN A 65 15.64 9.31 16.51
C ASN A 65 16.35 8.33 17.46
N ASN A 66 17.64 8.51 17.71
CA ASN A 66 18.39 7.59 18.57
C ASN A 66 17.79 7.49 19.98
N SER A 67 17.37 8.60 20.59
CA SER A 67 16.77 8.60 21.93
C SER A 67 15.46 7.80 21.96
N THR A 68 14.55 8.04 21.01
CA THR A 68 13.26 7.32 20.95
C THR A 68 13.44 5.83 20.68
N LEU A 69 14.45 5.45 19.88
CA LEU A 69 14.77 4.05 19.63
C LEU A 69 15.42 3.38 20.87
N ASP A 70 16.25 4.11 21.62
CA ASP A 70 16.85 3.61 22.86
C ASP A 70 15.78 3.45 23.96
N GLU A 71 14.78 4.31 24.02
CA GLU A 71 13.63 4.22 24.94
C GLU A 71 12.74 2.99 24.69
N LEU A 72 12.75 2.43 23.47
CA LEU A 72 12.06 1.17 23.17
C LEU A 72 12.73 -0.04 23.83
N GLY A 73 13.99 0.09 24.22
CA GLY A 73 14.73 -0.87 25.05
C GLY A 73 15.15 -2.14 24.32
N VAL A 74 15.37 -3.17 25.12
CA VAL A 74 15.77 -4.53 24.69
C VAL A 74 14.53 -5.35 24.46
N GLY A 75 14.58 -6.30 23.54
CA GLY A 75 13.49 -7.25 23.35
C GLY A 75 13.84 -8.38 22.39
N SER A 76 12.99 -9.38 22.36
CA SER A 76 13.06 -10.50 21.40
C SER A 76 12.01 -10.40 20.31
N LEU A 77 11.02 -9.53 20.46
CA LEU A 77 9.90 -9.34 19.53
C LEU A 77 9.65 -7.85 19.30
N ALA A 78 9.42 -7.48 18.05
CA ALA A 78 8.99 -6.13 17.72
C ALA A 78 8.08 -6.13 16.49
N VAL A 79 7.14 -5.16 16.47
CA VAL A 79 6.24 -4.92 15.34
C VAL A 79 6.19 -3.44 15.03
N GLY A 80 6.20 -3.09 13.76
CA GLY A 80 6.13 -1.72 13.29
C GLY A 80 5.18 -1.54 12.12
N HIS A 81 4.80 -0.28 11.92
CA HIS A 81 3.83 0.11 10.90
C HIS A 81 4.17 1.49 10.33
N VAL A 82 4.01 1.65 9.03
CA VAL A 82 3.88 2.95 8.34
C VAL A 82 2.46 3.05 7.79
N ARG A 83 1.78 4.15 8.14
CA ARG A 83 0.36 4.33 7.84
C ARG A 83 0.14 5.31 6.70
N TYR A 84 -0.77 4.94 5.83
CA TYR A 84 -1.58 5.85 5.06
C TYR A 84 -3.06 5.66 5.44
N GLY A 85 -3.79 6.76 5.70
CA GLY A 85 -5.17 6.68 6.23
C GLY A 85 -6.18 6.24 5.18
N THR A 86 -6.46 4.95 5.10
CA THR A 86 -7.55 4.39 4.28
C THR A 86 -8.89 4.41 5.01
N THR A 87 -8.88 4.21 6.32
CA THR A 87 -10.03 4.31 7.23
C THR A 87 -9.60 5.03 8.50
N GLY A 88 -10.40 5.98 8.96
CA GLY A 88 -10.10 6.84 10.11
C GLY A 88 -9.23 8.05 9.77
N LYS A 89 -9.42 9.15 10.53
CA LYS A 89 -8.65 10.41 10.36
C LYS A 89 -7.16 10.20 10.58
N ASN A 90 -6.37 11.13 10.02
CA ASN A 90 -4.96 11.22 10.35
C ASN A 90 -4.77 11.87 11.74
N GLU A 91 -4.97 11.05 12.76
CA GLU A 91 -4.81 11.38 14.18
C GLU A 91 -3.89 10.36 14.84
N ARG A 92 -3.13 10.80 15.85
CA ARG A 92 -2.20 9.94 16.60
C ARG A 92 -2.87 8.69 17.18
N ALA A 93 -4.15 8.78 17.56
CA ALA A 93 -4.92 7.64 18.06
C ALA A 93 -5.00 6.49 17.03
N ASN A 94 -5.10 6.82 15.73
CA ASN A 94 -5.16 5.87 14.63
C ASN A 94 -3.79 5.36 14.16
N ALA A 95 -2.67 5.90 14.71
CA ALA A 95 -1.34 5.39 14.41
C ALA A 95 -1.18 3.96 14.96
N GLN A 96 -0.58 3.10 14.15
CA GLN A 96 -0.36 1.70 14.48
C GLN A 96 1.13 1.46 14.83
N PRO A 97 1.45 0.35 15.54
CA PRO A 97 0.58 -0.76 15.96
C PRO A 97 -0.45 -0.37 17.02
N ILE A 98 -1.62 -1.03 16.97
CA ILE A 98 -2.63 -0.93 18.03
C ILE A 98 -2.24 -1.92 19.14
N VAL A 99 -2.07 -1.39 20.36
CA VAL A 99 -1.75 -2.21 21.54
C VAL A 99 -3.00 -2.36 22.39
N VAL A 100 -3.32 -3.60 22.74
CA VAL A 100 -4.39 -3.92 23.68
C VAL A 100 -3.86 -4.77 24.83
N ASN A 101 -4.27 -4.43 26.05
CA ASN A 101 -3.93 -5.19 27.25
C ASN A 101 -5.14 -6.05 27.64
N HIS A 102 -4.89 -7.34 27.80
CA HIS A 102 -5.94 -8.32 28.04
C HIS A 102 -5.54 -9.25 29.19
N ILE A 103 -6.53 -9.88 29.83
CA ILE A 103 -6.28 -10.79 30.96
C ILE A 103 -5.33 -11.97 30.63
N LYS A 104 -5.22 -12.33 29.34
CA LYS A 104 -4.29 -13.38 28.87
C LYS A 104 -2.99 -12.84 28.27
N GLY A 105 -2.64 -11.59 28.54
CA GLY A 105 -1.43 -10.91 28.09
C GLY A 105 -1.69 -9.78 27.10
N SER A 106 -0.67 -8.97 26.88
CA SER A 106 -0.72 -7.87 25.91
C SER A 106 -0.65 -8.39 24.48
N MET A 107 -1.20 -7.62 23.54
CA MET A 107 -1.13 -7.89 22.10
C MET A 107 -0.92 -6.58 21.36
N ALA A 108 -0.03 -6.59 20.35
CA ALA A 108 0.12 -5.50 19.39
C ALA A 108 -0.24 -5.98 17.99
N VAL A 109 -0.99 -5.17 17.24
CA VAL A 109 -1.46 -5.49 15.88
C VAL A 109 -1.08 -4.38 14.92
N ALA A 110 -0.36 -4.73 13.86
CA ALA A 110 -0.11 -3.89 12.69
C ALA A 110 -0.86 -4.48 11.49
N HIS A 111 -1.56 -3.64 10.75
CA HIS A 111 -2.47 -4.04 9.67
C HIS A 111 -2.21 -3.23 8.40
N ASN A 112 -2.02 -3.93 7.30
CA ASN A 112 -2.06 -3.38 5.94
C ASN A 112 -3.29 -3.94 5.21
N GLY A 113 -4.20 -3.07 4.82
CA GLY A 113 -5.42 -3.40 4.11
C GLY A 113 -6.64 -2.63 4.62
N ASN A 114 -7.83 -3.16 4.32
CA ASN A 114 -9.11 -2.65 4.81
C ASN A 114 -10.16 -3.75 4.81
N ILE A 115 -10.82 -3.98 5.95
CA ILE A 115 -11.90 -4.94 6.07
C ILE A 115 -13.26 -4.30 5.74
N VAL A 116 -13.99 -4.91 4.80
CA VAL A 116 -15.25 -4.34 4.27
C VAL A 116 -16.42 -4.41 5.25
N ASN A 117 -16.36 -5.29 6.23
CA ASN A 117 -17.39 -5.47 7.26
C ASN A 117 -17.01 -4.89 8.63
N SER A 118 -16.01 -3.99 8.68
CA SER A 118 -15.55 -3.37 9.93
C SER A 118 -16.66 -2.69 10.73
N GLY A 119 -17.57 -1.99 10.04
CA GLY A 119 -18.69 -1.29 10.68
C GLY A 119 -19.69 -2.23 11.36
N ASP A 120 -20.00 -3.37 10.74
CA ASP A 120 -20.92 -4.36 11.31
C ASP A 120 -20.28 -5.06 12.51
N LEU A 121 -19.02 -5.47 12.39
CA LEU A 121 -18.25 -6.08 13.48
C LEU A 121 -18.06 -5.12 14.66
N ARG A 122 -17.75 -3.85 14.38
CA ARG A 122 -17.65 -2.82 15.42
C ARG A 122 -18.95 -2.67 16.19
N ARG A 123 -20.07 -2.54 15.47
CA ARG A 123 -21.39 -2.40 16.10
C ARG A 123 -21.72 -3.59 17.01
N GLU A 124 -21.43 -4.81 16.57
CA GLU A 124 -21.61 -6.01 17.38
C GLU A 124 -20.79 -5.95 18.67
N LEU A 125 -19.48 -5.65 18.55
CA LEU A 125 -18.56 -5.55 19.67
C LEU A 125 -18.98 -4.43 20.66
N GLU A 126 -19.43 -3.26 20.16
CA GLU A 126 -19.95 -2.16 20.98
C GLU A 126 -21.21 -2.56 21.76
N LEU A 127 -22.13 -3.30 21.12
CA LEU A 127 -23.33 -3.82 21.81
C LEU A 127 -23.01 -4.86 22.87
N GLU A 128 -21.85 -5.53 22.78
CA GLU A 128 -21.34 -6.44 23.80
C GLU A 128 -20.49 -5.75 24.88
N GLY A 129 -20.35 -4.42 24.81
CA GLY A 129 -19.66 -3.59 25.81
C GLY A 129 -18.22 -3.23 25.48
N SER A 130 -17.74 -3.48 24.26
CA SER A 130 -16.40 -3.02 23.84
C SER A 130 -16.36 -1.50 23.69
N ILE A 131 -15.30 -0.87 24.20
CA ILE A 131 -15.07 0.58 24.16
C ILE A 131 -13.89 0.87 23.20
N PHE A 132 -14.19 1.47 22.07
CA PHE A 132 -13.20 1.79 21.06
C PHE A 132 -12.51 3.14 21.32
N GLN A 133 -11.20 3.19 21.12
CA GLN A 133 -10.36 4.38 21.30
C GLN A 133 -10.02 5.04 19.96
N THR A 134 -10.17 4.31 18.85
CA THR A 134 -9.80 4.74 17.52
C THR A 134 -10.97 4.60 16.54
N THR A 135 -10.81 5.18 15.35
CA THR A 135 -11.74 4.97 14.23
C THR A 135 -11.20 3.96 13.21
N SER A 136 -10.05 3.33 13.51
CA SER A 136 -9.39 2.35 12.65
C SER A 136 -10.10 0.99 12.70
N ASP A 137 -10.18 0.33 11.56
CA ASP A 137 -10.63 -1.06 11.44
C ASP A 137 -9.65 -2.05 12.10
N THR A 138 -8.39 -1.67 12.27
CA THR A 138 -7.39 -2.45 13.00
C THR A 138 -7.77 -2.70 14.44
N GLU A 139 -8.41 -1.73 15.12
CA GLU A 139 -8.90 -1.91 16.48
C GLU A 139 -10.06 -2.92 16.53
N VAL A 140 -10.89 -2.96 15.48
CA VAL A 140 -11.96 -3.99 15.34
C VAL A 140 -11.33 -5.38 15.23
N ILE A 141 -10.28 -5.53 14.43
CA ILE A 141 -9.52 -6.79 14.31
C ILE A 141 -8.94 -7.20 15.68
N ALA A 142 -8.30 -6.26 16.38
CA ALA A 142 -7.69 -6.52 17.70
C ALA A 142 -8.74 -6.99 18.73
N TYR A 143 -9.90 -6.34 18.78
CA TYR A 143 -10.97 -6.71 19.71
C TYR A 143 -11.63 -8.02 19.33
N LEU A 144 -11.80 -8.31 18.04
CA LEU A 144 -12.32 -9.61 17.60
C LEU A 144 -11.38 -10.75 18.01
N ILE A 145 -10.06 -10.60 17.78
CA ILE A 145 -9.05 -11.58 18.23
C ILE A 145 -9.11 -11.73 19.76
N THR A 146 -9.21 -10.64 20.50
CA THR A 146 -9.30 -10.64 21.96
C THR A 146 -10.55 -11.41 22.45
N LYS A 147 -11.69 -11.21 21.80
CA LYS A 147 -12.94 -11.93 22.11
C LYS A 147 -12.79 -13.44 21.88
N GLU A 148 -12.23 -13.84 20.74
CA GLU A 148 -11.98 -15.25 20.44
C GLU A 148 -10.91 -15.85 21.36
N ARG A 149 -9.96 -15.05 21.84
CA ARG A 149 -8.93 -15.47 22.80
C ARG A 149 -9.50 -15.90 24.15
N LEU A 150 -10.68 -15.42 24.53
CA LEU A 150 -11.39 -15.88 25.73
C LEU A 150 -11.87 -17.33 25.59
N ARG A 151 -12.12 -17.79 24.40
CA ARG A 151 -12.69 -19.10 24.07
C ARG A 151 -11.67 -20.10 23.57
N THR A 152 -10.41 -19.67 23.35
CA THR A 152 -9.34 -20.50 22.79
C THR A 152 -8.14 -20.60 23.73
N ASP A 153 -7.34 -21.65 23.57
CA ASP A 153 -6.19 -21.93 24.44
C ASP A 153 -4.98 -21.07 24.07
N CYS A 154 -4.82 -20.70 22.79
CA CYS A 154 -3.69 -19.94 22.30
C CYS A 154 -4.15 -18.82 21.35
N ILE A 155 -3.29 -17.82 21.15
CA ILE A 155 -3.60 -16.63 20.34
C ILE A 155 -3.75 -16.99 18.86
N GLU A 156 -2.97 -17.90 18.33
CA GLU A 156 -3.08 -18.35 16.95
C GLU A 156 -4.41 -19.02 16.63
N ASN A 157 -4.99 -19.77 17.57
CA ASN A 157 -6.34 -20.33 17.43
C ASN A 157 -7.41 -19.23 17.51
N ALA A 158 -7.20 -18.19 18.33
CA ALA A 158 -8.08 -17.02 18.34
C ALA A 158 -8.05 -16.26 17.03
N ILE A 159 -6.87 -16.07 16.43
CA ILE A 159 -6.70 -15.46 15.10
C ILE A 159 -7.40 -16.33 14.05
N ASN A 160 -7.17 -17.63 14.06
CA ASN A 160 -7.82 -18.57 13.14
C ASN A 160 -9.37 -18.50 13.23
N ALA A 161 -9.91 -18.40 14.43
CA ALA A 161 -11.34 -18.21 14.63
C ALA A 161 -11.83 -16.83 14.14
N ALA A 162 -11.07 -15.77 14.39
CA ALA A 162 -11.41 -14.42 13.94
C ALA A 162 -11.42 -14.32 12.40
N MET A 163 -10.52 -15.02 11.69
CA MET A 163 -10.45 -15.02 10.22
C MET A 163 -11.75 -15.50 9.56
N HIS A 164 -12.55 -16.38 10.19
CA HIS A 164 -13.86 -16.78 9.68
C HIS A 164 -14.86 -15.61 9.60
N ARG A 165 -14.61 -14.54 10.34
CA ARG A 165 -15.52 -13.40 10.46
C ARG A 165 -15.02 -12.17 9.69
N LEU A 166 -13.72 -12.04 9.48
CA LEU A 166 -13.12 -10.95 8.75
C LEU A 166 -13.39 -11.09 7.24
N LYS A 167 -13.81 -10.00 6.60
CA LYS A 167 -14.03 -9.94 5.14
C LYS A 167 -13.26 -8.73 4.58
N GLY A 168 -12.54 -8.93 3.48
CA GLY A 168 -11.75 -7.87 2.83
C GLY A 168 -10.26 -8.15 2.87
N ALA A 169 -9.47 -7.10 2.73
CA ALA A 169 -8.02 -7.19 2.63
C ALA A 169 -7.36 -7.00 4.00
N TYR A 170 -6.49 -7.93 4.39
CA TYR A 170 -5.65 -7.77 5.56
C TYR A 170 -4.36 -8.58 5.48
N SER A 171 -3.24 -7.90 5.68
CA SER A 171 -1.96 -8.49 6.03
C SER A 171 -1.58 -8.00 7.43
N LEU A 172 -1.45 -8.90 8.38
CA LEU A 172 -1.26 -8.58 9.79
C LEU A 172 0.12 -9.03 10.28
N CYS A 173 0.76 -8.17 11.09
CA CYS A 173 1.77 -8.58 12.04
C CYS A 173 1.18 -8.46 13.45
N VAL A 174 1.01 -9.59 14.13
CA VAL A 174 0.48 -9.66 15.50
C VAL A 174 1.58 -10.12 16.43
N MET A 175 1.82 -9.36 17.50
CA MET A 175 2.79 -9.69 18.53
C MET A 175 2.06 -9.99 19.84
N SER A 176 2.39 -11.11 20.46
CA SER A 176 2.04 -11.47 21.83
C SER A 176 3.32 -11.52 22.70
N PRO A 177 3.26 -11.76 24.02
CA PRO A 177 4.45 -11.79 24.85
C PRO A 177 5.55 -12.78 24.40
N ASN A 178 5.23 -13.81 23.64
CA ASN A 178 6.19 -14.85 23.27
C ASN A 178 6.09 -15.30 21.79
N LYS A 179 5.28 -14.63 20.97
CA LYS A 179 5.09 -15.00 19.56
C LYS A 179 4.98 -13.78 18.66
N LEU A 180 5.63 -13.85 17.51
CA LEU A 180 5.31 -13.05 16.35
C LEU A 180 4.42 -13.90 15.43
N ILE A 181 3.34 -13.36 14.95
CA ILE A 181 2.37 -14.06 14.10
C ILE A 181 2.11 -13.19 12.87
N ALA A 182 2.35 -13.76 11.70
CA ALA A 182 2.06 -13.13 10.43
C ALA A 182 0.83 -13.78 9.80
N VAL A 183 -0.12 -12.98 9.35
CA VAL A 183 -1.41 -13.44 8.84
C VAL A 183 -1.69 -12.77 7.51
N ARG A 184 -2.09 -13.52 6.51
CA ARG A 184 -2.56 -12.98 5.23
C ARG A 184 -3.99 -13.42 4.98
N ASP A 185 -4.85 -12.50 4.48
CA ASP A 185 -6.24 -12.82 4.16
C ASP A 185 -6.35 -13.99 3.16
N ASP A 186 -7.51 -14.62 3.11
CA ASP A 186 -7.77 -15.85 2.34
C ASP A 186 -7.72 -15.68 0.81
N ARG A 187 -7.64 -14.44 0.32
CA ARG A 187 -7.45 -14.09 -1.10
C ARG A 187 -6.07 -13.52 -1.39
N GLY A 188 -5.34 -13.09 -0.35
CA GLY A 188 -4.01 -12.51 -0.46
C GLY A 188 -3.99 -11.14 -1.13
N PHE A 189 -4.96 -10.27 -0.83
CA PHE A 189 -5.05 -8.95 -1.44
C PHE A 189 -3.80 -8.11 -1.26
N ARG A 190 -3.18 -8.19 -0.06
CA ARG A 190 -1.95 -7.45 0.23
C ARG A 190 -0.75 -8.39 0.36
N PRO A 191 0.43 -7.94 -0.10
CA PRO A 191 1.62 -8.77 0.01
C PRO A 191 2.08 -8.91 1.47
N LEU A 192 2.65 -10.05 1.79
CA LEU A 192 3.33 -10.34 3.04
C LEU A 192 4.31 -11.48 2.84
N GLY A 193 5.55 -11.30 3.23
CA GLY A 193 6.59 -12.32 3.15
C GLY A 193 7.50 -12.30 4.38
N TYR A 194 8.41 -13.25 4.48
CA TYR A 194 9.39 -13.26 5.54
C TYR A 194 10.77 -13.71 5.07
N GLY A 195 11.76 -13.27 5.81
CA GLY A 195 13.16 -13.61 5.61
C GLY A 195 13.88 -13.98 6.90
N LEU A 196 15.09 -14.43 6.77
CA LEU A 196 15.99 -14.83 7.86
C LEU A 196 17.31 -14.08 7.75
N THR A 197 17.73 -13.41 8.82
CA THR A 197 19.04 -12.78 8.92
C THR A 197 20.14 -13.78 9.25
N GLU A 198 21.41 -13.44 9.02
CA GLU A 198 22.54 -14.32 9.33
C GLU A 198 22.67 -14.64 10.83
N ASP A 199 22.23 -13.73 11.70
CA ASP A 199 22.21 -13.92 13.17
C ASP A 199 20.95 -14.64 13.68
N GLY A 200 20.09 -15.13 12.78
CA GLY A 200 18.96 -16.01 13.09
C GLY A 200 17.67 -15.29 13.44
N ARG A 201 17.54 -13.98 13.18
CA ARG A 201 16.27 -13.25 13.34
C ARG A 201 15.34 -13.51 12.16
N TYR A 202 14.07 -13.79 12.45
CA TYR A 202 13.02 -13.81 11.44
C TYR A 202 12.44 -12.43 11.28
N VAL A 203 12.34 -11.97 10.04
CA VAL A 203 11.75 -10.67 9.69
C VAL A 203 10.58 -10.90 8.76
N VAL A 204 9.41 -10.40 9.14
CA VAL A 204 8.19 -10.36 8.33
C VAL A 204 8.05 -8.95 7.76
N ALA A 205 7.72 -8.81 6.49
CA ALA A 205 7.52 -7.50 5.87
C ALA A 205 6.49 -7.54 4.74
N SER A 206 5.87 -6.39 4.48
CA SER A 206 4.95 -6.21 3.34
C SER A 206 5.65 -6.41 1.99
N GLU A 207 6.94 -6.05 1.89
CA GLU A 207 7.71 -6.16 0.64
C GLU A 207 9.10 -6.75 0.87
N SER A 208 9.64 -7.44 -0.13
CA SER A 208 10.98 -8.03 -0.07
C SER A 208 12.09 -6.99 0.03
N CYS A 209 11.91 -5.78 -0.50
CA CYS A 209 12.88 -4.69 -0.37
C CYS A 209 13.14 -4.28 1.10
N ALA A 210 12.17 -4.49 1.99
CA ALA A 210 12.37 -4.25 3.42
C ALA A 210 13.21 -5.35 4.08
N LEU A 211 13.10 -6.59 3.60
CA LEU A 211 13.96 -7.70 4.03
C LEU A 211 15.40 -7.46 3.61
N ASP A 212 15.60 -7.05 2.35
CA ASP A 212 16.93 -6.72 1.83
C ASP A 212 17.59 -5.57 2.62
N ALA A 213 16.80 -4.54 2.97
CA ALA A 213 17.30 -3.38 3.73
C ALA A 213 17.80 -3.73 5.14
N VAL A 214 17.29 -4.79 5.75
CA VAL A 214 17.70 -5.26 7.08
C VAL A 214 18.63 -6.49 7.02
N GLY A 215 19.09 -6.88 5.83
CA GLY A 215 19.97 -8.01 5.63
C GLY A 215 19.32 -9.37 5.88
N ALA A 216 18.00 -9.45 5.76
CA ALA A 216 17.26 -10.70 5.87
C ALA A 216 17.10 -11.37 4.49
N LYS A 217 17.69 -12.55 4.36
CA LYS A 217 17.51 -13.35 3.13
C LYS A 217 16.05 -13.77 3.00
N PHE A 218 15.41 -13.41 1.89
CA PHE A 218 14.02 -13.79 1.59
C PHE A 218 13.85 -15.31 1.62
N VAL A 219 12.87 -15.78 2.37
CA VAL A 219 12.52 -17.21 2.46
C VAL A 219 11.35 -17.51 1.54
N ARG A 220 10.18 -16.88 1.75
CA ARG A 220 9.00 -17.01 0.90
C ARG A 220 7.94 -15.96 1.22
N ASP A 221 7.01 -15.81 0.30
CA ASP A 221 5.73 -15.14 0.58
C ASP A 221 4.86 -16.02 1.49
N ILE A 222 3.99 -15.37 2.28
CA ILE A 222 2.96 -16.04 3.07
C ILE A 222 1.77 -16.32 2.14
N GLU A 223 1.28 -17.56 2.15
CA GLU A 223 0.18 -17.96 1.29
C GLU A 223 -1.12 -17.25 1.68
N PRO A 224 -2.03 -16.98 0.71
CA PRO A 224 -3.39 -16.53 1.04
C PRO A 224 -4.08 -17.48 2.03
N GLY A 225 -4.58 -16.93 3.14
CA GLY A 225 -5.23 -17.70 4.21
C GLY A 225 -4.28 -18.35 5.22
N GLU A 226 -2.97 -18.11 5.12
CA GLU A 226 -1.98 -18.69 6.02
C GLU A 226 -1.75 -17.81 7.26
N ILE A 227 -1.57 -18.49 8.40
CA ILE A 227 -1.07 -17.93 9.66
C ILE A 227 0.29 -18.56 9.92
N VAL A 228 1.36 -17.75 9.95
CA VAL A 228 2.71 -18.19 10.26
C VAL A 228 3.09 -17.70 11.65
N ILE A 229 3.53 -18.61 12.50
CA ILE A 229 3.88 -18.35 13.90
C ILE A 229 5.39 -18.53 14.06
N PHE A 230 6.05 -17.52 14.62
CA PHE A 230 7.47 -17.52 14.99
C PHE A 230 7.58 -17.45 16.50
N ASN A 231 8.26 -18.42 17.10
CA ASN A 231 8.52 -18.48 18.53
C ASN A 231 9.84 -19.26 18.80
N HIS A 232 10.19 -19.44 20.07
CA HIS A 232 11.41 -20.16 20.45
C HIS A 232 11.40 -21.66 20.05
N ASP A 233 10.22 -22.25 19.78
CA ASP A 233 10.12 -23.63 19.30
C ASP A 233 10.34 -23.75 17.78
N GLY A 234 10.47 -22.60 17.08
CA GLY A 234 10.68 -22.50 15.65
C GLY A 234 9.52 -21.87 14.89
N ILE A 235 9.36 -22.24 13.62
CA ILE A 235 8.29 -21.75 12.73
C ILE A 235 7.22 -22.82 12.57
N ARG A 236 5.97 -22.39 12.64
CA ARG A 236 4.82 -23.24 12.39
C ARG A 236 3.77 -22.49 11.59
N SER A 237 2.99 -23.18 10.74
CA SER A 237 1.91 -22.62 9.95
C SER A 237 0.57 -23.28 10.28
N ILE A 238 -0.50 -22.48 10.23
CA ILE A 238 -1.90 -22.93 10.20
C ILE A 238 -2.43 -22.54 8.81
N LYS A 239 -3.03 -23.50 8.09
CA LYS A 239 -3.48 -23.35 6.70
C LYS A 239 -4.97 -23.62 6.52
N ASP A 240 -5.75 -23.50 7.56
CA ASP A 240 -7.19 -23.81 7.56
C ASP A 240 -8.00 -22.94 6.58
N HIS A 241 -7.50 -21.72 6.30
CA HIS A 241 -8.12 -20.79 5.36
C HIS A 241 -7.46 -20.77 3.98
N CYS A 242 -6.36 -21.54 3.77
CA CYS A 242 -5.72 -21.61 2.48
C CYS A 242 -6.60 -22.31 1.44
N ASN A 243 -6.54 -21.84 0.19
CA ASN A 243 -7.27 -22.40 -0.95
C ASN A 243 -8.80 -22.43 -0.78
N LYS A 244 -9.38 -21.64 0.11
CA LYS A 244 -10.83 -21.48 0.27
C LYS A 244 -11.43 -20.60 -0.80
N ASN A 245 -10.67 -19.61 -1.23
CA ASN A 245 -11.04 -18.63 -2.25
C ASN A 245 -9.97 -18.51 -3.31
N PRO A 246 -10.31 -18.07 -4.53
CA PRO A 246 -9.31 -17.72 -5.54
C PRO A 246 -8.39 -16.62 -5.05
N LYS A 247 -7.11 -16.73 -5.35
CA LYS A 247 -6.13 -15.67 -5.11
C LYS A 247 -6.56 -14.39 -5.84
N SER A 248 -6.44 -13.24 -5.19
CA SER A 248 -6.91 -11.96 -5.72
C SER A 248 -5.99 -10.82 -5.25
N ILE A 249 -4.68 -10.94 -5.50
CA ILE A 249 -3.76 -9.86 -5.15
C ILE A 249 -4.16 -8.57 -5.86
N CYS A 250 -4.08 -7.44 -5.18
CA CYS A 250 -4.33 -6.15 -5.79
C CYS A 250 -3.36 -5.92 -6.96
N ILE A 251 -3.87 -5.81 -8.19
CA ILE A 251 -3.03 -5.60 -9.37
C ILE A 251 -2.22 -4.28 -9.28
N PHE A 252 -2.74 -3.31 -8.54
CA PHE A 252 -2.12 -2.02 -8.35
C PHE A 252 -0.83 -2.08 -7.51
N GLU A 253 -0.59 -3.17 -6.78
CA GLU A 253 0.71 -3.43 -6.15
C GLU A 253 1.83 -3.48 -7.19
N TYR A 254 1.60 -4.11 -8.35
CA TYR A 254 2.58 -4.16 -9.43
C TYR A 254 2.63 -2.88 -10.26
N ILE A 255 1.49 -2.19 -10.44
CA ILE A 255 1.42 -0.96 -11.23
C ILE A 255 2.12 0.19 -10.50
N TYR A 256 1.84 0.37 -9.19
CA TYR A 256 2.23 1.58 -8.49
C TYR A 256 2.82 1.36 -7.09
N PHE A 257 2.13 0.63 -6.17
CA PHE A 257 2.46 0.67 -4.75
C PHE A 257 3.83 0.12 -4.42
N ALA A 258 4.15 -1.08 -4.89
CA ALA A 258 5.39 -1.74 -4.53
C ALA A 258 6.61 -1.08 -5.21
N ARG A 259 7.74 -1.15 -4.56
CA ARG A 259 9.01 -0.71 -5.16
C ARG A 259 9.42 -1.65 -6.30
N PRO A 260 10.06 -1.14 -7.36
CA PRO A 260 10.44 -1.97 -8.51
C PRO A 260 11.44 -3.08 -8.16
N ASP A 261 12.24 -2.91 -7.12
CA ASP A 261 13.17 -3.92 -6.62
C ASP A 261 12.50 -5.01 -5.76
N SER A 262 11.19 -4.89 -5.49
CA SER A 262 10.43 -5.91 -4.77
C SER A 262 10.00 -7.08 -5.65
N LYS A 263 9.88 -8.26 -4.99
CA LYS A 263 9.17 -9.42 -5.52
C LYS A 263 7.96 -9.71 -4.65
N ILE A 264 6.83 -9.95 -5.29
CA ILE A 264 5.56 -10.27 -4.63
C ILE A 264 4.99 -11.53 -5.28
N ASP A 265 4.68 -12.55 -4.48
CA ASP A 265 4.18 -13.83 -4.96
C ASP A 265 5.03 -14.45 -6.08
N GLY A 266 6.36 -14.28 -5.97
CA GLY A 266 7.34 -14.76 -6.95
C GLY A 266 7.50 -13.88 -8.20
N ILE A 267 6.71 -12.80 -8.36
CA ILE A 267 6.71 -11.91 -9.52
C ILE A 267 7.56 -10.66 -9.21
N SER A 268 8.48 -10.30 -10.11
CA SER A 268 9.25 -9.05 -10.01
C SER A 268 8.37 -7.87 -10.43
N VAL A 269 8.27 -6.86 -9.56
CA VAL A 269 7.53 -5.60 -9.84
C VAL A 269 8.15 -4.88 -11.04
N HIS A 270 9.48 -4.78 -11.09
CA HIS A 270 10.18 -4.20 -12.25
C HIS A 270 9.77 -4.88 -13.56
N ARG A 271 9.81 -6.23 -13.60
CA ARG A 271 9.43 -6.98 -14.80
C ARG A 271 7.98 -6.72 -15.19
N ALA A 272 7.07 -6.71 -14.23
CA ALA A 272 5.65 -6.45 -14.49
C ALA A 272 5.45 -5.08 -15.14
N ARG A 273 6.12 -4.04 -14.65
CA ARG A 273 6.05 -2.69 -15.24
C ARG A 273 6.66 -2.63 -16.64
N VAL A 274 7.79 -3.29 -16.87
CA VAL A 274 8.39 -3.37 -18.22
C VAL A 274 7.42 -4.04 -19.20
N GLU A 275 6.76 -5.13 -18.80
CA GLU A 275 5.76 -5.81 -19.65
C GLU A 275 4.52 -4.94 -19.91
N ALA A 276 4.05 -4.16 -18.93
CA ALA A 276 2.97 -3.19 -19.12
C ALA A 276 3.35 -2.15 -20.19
N GLY A 277 4.58 -1.62 -20.14
CA GLY A 277 5.08 -0.69 -21.13
C GLY A 277 5.18 -1.32 -22.53
N ARG A 278 5.64 -2.57 -22.61
CA ARG A 278 5.68 -3.32 -23.88
C ARG A 278 4.26 -3.48 -24.46
N ALA A 279 3.30 -3.87 -23.64
CA ALA A 279 1.90 -4.04 -24.08
C ALA A 279 1.29 -2.71 -24.58
N LEU A 280 1.59 -1.59 -23.92
CA LEU A 280 1.16 -0.26 -24.37
C LEU A 280 1.73 0.11 -25.74
N ALA A 281 2.99 -0.22 -26.03
CA ALA A 281 3.60 0.06 -27.35
C ALA A 281 2.95 -0.76 -28.47
N ILE A 282 2.53 -1.99 -28.18
CA ILE A 282 1.79 -2.84 -29.14
C ILE A 282 0.38 -2.30 -29.42
N ASP A 283 -0.33 -1.92 -28.34
CA ASP A 283 -1.72 -1.51 -28.45
C ASP A 283 -1.90 -0.06 -28.93
N TYR A 284 -0.93 0.80 -28.67
CA TYR A 284 -0.93 2.23 -29.01
C TYR A 284 0.39 2.66 -29.68
N PRO A 285 0.64 2.22 -30.93
CA PRO A 285 1.80 2.66 -31.69
C PRO A 285 1.70 4.15 -32.01
N VAL A 286 2.74 4.90 -31.73
CA VAL A 286 2.83 6.35 -31.96
C VAL A 286 4.09 6.68 -32.75
N ASP A 287 4.01 7.57 -33.73
CA ASP A 287 5.16 8.15 -34.40
C ASP A 287 5.70 9.30 -33.55
N ALA A 288 6.76 9.03 -32.77
CA ALA A 288 7.36 9.97 -31.85
C ALA A 288 8.89 9.91 -31.85
N ASP A 289 9.51 10.94 -31.27
CA ASP A 289 10.96 11.10 -31.32
C ASP A 289 11.64 10.58 -30.04
N ILE A 290 10.89 10.48 -28.94
CA ILE A 290 11.45 10.07 -27.65
C ILE A 290 10.35 9.50 -26.72
N VAL A 291 10.73 8.50 -25.92
CA VAL A 291 9.94 7.97 -24.79
C VAL A 291 10.54 8.46 -23.49
N ILE A 292 9.71 8.97 -22.60
CA ILE A 292 10.10 9.39 -21.24
C ILE A 292 9.15 8.77 -20.20
N GLY A 293 9.64 8.54 -18.98
CA GLY A 293 8.81 8.06 -17.86
C GLY A 293 8.62 9.13 -16.80
N VAL A 294 7.42 9.18 -16.23
CA VAL A 294 7.16 10.02 -15.04
C VAL A 294 7.73 9.30 -13.80
N PRO A 295 8.66 9.92 -13.06
CA PRO A 295 9.26 9.31 -11.86
C PRO A 295 8.25 9.17 -10.71
N ASP A 296 8.23 8.03 -9.95
CA ASP A 296 9.17 6.90 -10.11
C ASP A 296 8.51 5.73 -10.87
N SER A 297 7.18 5.60 -10.85
CA SER A 297 6.38 4.48 -11.34
C SER A 297 6.43 4.27 -12.85
N GLY A 298 6.47 5.36 -13.63
CA GLY A 298 6.49 5.30 -15.09
C GLY A 298 7.84 4.92 -15.71
N LEU A 299 8.94 4.89 -14.93
CA LEU A 299 10.29 4.71 -15.49
C LEU A 299 10.50 3.33 -16.11
N ASP A 300 10.13 2.28 -15.38
CA ASP A 300 10.32 0.90 -15.85
C ASP A 300 9.46 0.61 -17.10
N ALA A 301 8.23 1.10 -17.09
CA ALA A 301 7.32 0.93 -18.21
C ALA A 301 7.77 1.72 -19.44
N ALA A 302 8.37 2.91 -19.26
CA ALA A 302 8.95 3.67 -20.35
C ALA A 302 10.10 2.90 -21.04
N VAL A 303 10.90 2.15 -20.26
CA VAL A 303 11.93 1.26 -20.83
C VAL A 303 11.28 0.14 -21.65
N GLY A 304 10.18 -0.45 -21.15
CA GLY A 304 9.43 -1.49 -21.88
C GLY A 304 8.83 -0.97 -23.18
N TYR A 305 8.18 0.19 -23.15
CA TYR A 305 7.62 0.85 -24.32
C TYR A 305 8.69 1.20 -25.36
N ALA A 306 9.81 1.79 -24.93
CA ALA A 306 10.89 2.17 -25.83
C ALA A 306 11.54 0.97 -26.54
N ARG A 307 11.73 -0.15 -25.81
CA ARG A 307 12.28 -1.40 -26.40
C ARG A 307 11.38 -2.00 -27.47
N GLU A 308 10.07 -2.01 -27.22
CA GLU A 308 9.09 -2.59 -28.15
C GLU A 308 8.87 -1.68 -29.37
N SER A 309 8.70 -0.38 -29.16
CA SER A 309 8.44 0.58 -30.23
C SER A 309 9.66 0.94 -31.08
N GLY A 310 10.87 0.70 -30.55
CA GLY A 310 12.12 1.16 -31.17
C GLY A 310 12.39 2.67 -31.02
N ILE A 311 11.51 3.42 -30.35
CA ILE A 311 11.70 4.85 -30.08
C ILE A 311 12.71 5.01 -28.94
N PRO A 312 13.72 5.91 -29.06
CA PRO A 312 14.72 6.09 -28.02
C PRO A 312 14.13 6.48 -26.67
N TYR A 313 14.62 5.86 -25.59
CA TYR A 313 14.33 6.30 -24.22
C TYR A 313 15.21 7.48 -23.83
N GLY A 314 14.64 8.46 -23.10
CA GLY A 314 15.37 9.57 -22.53
C GLY A 314 14.86 9.99 -21.16
N MET A 315 15.70 10.66 -20.39
CA MET A 315 15.28 11.27 -19.12
C MET A 315 14.57 12.59 -19.39
N GLY A 316 13.23 12.59 -19.31
CA GLY A 316 12.41 13.80 -19.49
C GLY A 316 12.22 14.61 -18.22
N PHE A 317 12.41 14.00 -17.06
CA PHE A 317 12.13 14.60 -15.75
C PHE A 317 13.25 14.36 -14.74
N VAL A 318 13.41 15.31 -13.83
CA VAL A 318 14.18 15.15 -12.59
C VAL A 318 13.23 15.35 -11.40
N LYS A 319 13.18 14.34 -10.51
CA LYS A 319 12.47 14.42 -9.24
C LYS A 319 13.41 14.93 -8.16
N ASN A 320 13.02 16.01 -7.48
CA ASN A 320 13.75 16.47 -6.31
C ASN A 320 13.52 15.52 -5.12
N LYS A 321 14.56 14.75 -4.77
CA LYS A 321 14.51 13.73 -3.71
C LYS A 321 14.50 14.33 -2.30
N TYR A 322 14.90 15.60 -2.15
CA TYR A 322 14.98 16.29 -0.86
C TYR A 322 13.66 16.93 -0.43
N ILE A 323 12.66 16.98 -1.31
CA ILE A 323 11.33 17.50 -0.98
C ILE A 323 10.42 16.32 -0.68
N GLY A 324 10.01 16.24 0.59
CA GLY A 324 8.98 15.29 1.05
C GLY A 324 7.61 15.55 0.41
N ARG A 325 6.59 14.83 0.82
CA ARG A 325 5.23 15.02 0.30
C ARG A 325 4.65 16.36 0.74
N THR A 326 3.99 17.03 -0.21
CA THR A 326 3.49 18.41 -0.11
C THR A 326 2.16 18.55 0.64
N PHE A 327 1.71 17.51 1.36
CA PHE A 327 0.37 17.48 1.98
C PHE A 327 0.21 18.36 3.22
N ILE A 328 1.31 18.76 3.83
CA ILE A 328 1.30 19.57 5.07
C ILE A 328 1.17 21.07 4.78
N ALA A 329 1.18 21.49 3.51
CA ALA A 329 1.05 22.90 3.18
C ALA A 329 -0.40 23.38 3.27
N PRO A 330 -0.71 24.35 4.13
CA PRO A 330 -2.03 24.95 4.19
C PRO A 330 -2.29 25.81 2.95
N GLY A 331 -3.23 25.40 2.11
CA GLY A 331 -3.72 26.18 0.97
C GLY A 331 -3.33 25.64 -0.42
N GLN A 332 -4.25 25.82 -1.40
CA GLN A 332 -4.14 25.35 -2.76
C GLN A 332 -2.90 25.90 -3.50
N ALA A 333 -2.68 27.23 -3.39
CA ALA A 333 -1.56 27.92 -4.05
C ALA A 333 -0.17 27.48 -3.55
N GLN A 334 -0.05 27.07 -2.26
CA GLN A 334 1.20 26.53 -1.73
C GLN A 334 1.44 25.10 -2.22
N ARG A 335 0.39 24.29 -2.34
CA ARG A 335 0.49 22.92 -2.91
C ARG A 335 0.95 22.96 -4.37
N GLU A 336 0.43 23.86 -5.17
CA GLU A 336 0.83 24.06 -6.57
C GLU A 336 2.31 24.47 -6.70
N LYS A 337 2.78 25.41 -5.85
CA LYS A 337 4.20 25.79 -5.82
C LYS A 337 5.11 24.62 -5.44
N LEU A 338 4.71 23.79 -4.48
CA LEU A 338 5.49 22.63 -4.04
C LEU A 338 5.52 21.51 -5.09
N VAL A 339 4.43 21.29 -5.84
CA VAL A 339 4.42 20.38 -7.00
C VAL A 339 5.40 20.87 -8.08
N ASN A 340 5.50 22.19 -8.28
CA ASN A 340 6.44 22.77 -9.25
C ASN A 340 7.91 22.56 -8.88
N ILE A 341 8.25 22.55 -7.59
CA ILE A 341 9.63 22.33 -7.12
C ILE A 341 9.99 20.83 -7.13
N LYS A 342 8.99 19.93 -7.08
CA LYS A 342 9.21 18.50 -6.91
C LYS A 342 9.56 17.77 -8.21
N LEU A 343 9.01 18.21 -9.35
CA LEU A 343 9.23 17.58 -10.65
C LEU A 343 9.57 18.64 -11.70
N ASN A 344 10.79 18.60 -12.22
CA ASN A 344 11.27 19.48 -13.26
C ASN A 344 11.46 18.74 -14.58
N VAL A 345 11.09 19.39 -15.69
CA VAL A 345 11.35 18.90 -17.04
C VAL A 345 12.78 19.17 -17.42
N ILE A 346 13.43 18.22 -18.09
CA ILE A 346 14.71 18.41 -18.76
C ILE A 346 14.41 18.93 -20.16
N GLU A 347 14.46 20.23 -20.32
CA GLU A 347 14.08 20.93 -21.56
C GLU A 347 14.87 20.44 -22.79
N GLU A 348 16.17 20.22 -22.66
CA GLU A 348 17.03 19.71 -23.73
C GLU A 348 16.56 18.35 -24.27
N THR A 349 15.96 17.53 -23.41
CA THR A 349 15.44 16.22 -23.79
C THR A 349 14.18 16.33 -24.65
N VAL A 350 13.29 17.30 -24.36
CA VAL A 350 11.91 17.34 -24.91
C VAL A 350 11.69 18.45 -25.95
N ARG A 351 12.50 19.52 -25.94
CA ARG A 351 12.33 20.67 -26.81
C ARG A 351 12.33 20.28 -28.29
N GLY A 352 11.27 20.67 -28.99
CA GLY A 352 11.08 20.45 -30.42
C GLY A 352 10.76 19.01 -30.81
N LYS A 353 10.51 18.11 -29.82
CA LYS A 353 10.24 16.68 -30.04
C LYS A 353 8.78 16.32 -29.83
N ARG A 354 8.35 15.24 -30.49
CA ARG A 354 7.13 14.51 -30.20
C ARG A 354 7.46 13.49 -29.10
N VAL A 355 6.78 13.59 -27.99
CA VAL A 355 7.13 12.88 -26.74
C VAL A 355 6.07 11.84 -26.40
N VAL A 356 6.46 10.59 -26.21
CA VAL A 356 5.64 9.60 -25.51
C VAL A 356 5.99 9.67 -24.01
N MET A 357 5.02 10.07 -23.22
CA MET A 357 5.14 10.15 -21.76
C MET A 357 4.42 8.95 -21.13
N ILE A 358 5.16 8.15 -20.37
CA ILE A 358 4.59 6.98 -19.65
C ILE A 358 4.38 7.36 -18.18
N ASP A 359 3.16 7.12 -17.67
CA ASP A 359 2.82 7.25 -16.26
C ASP A 359 2.06 6.01 -15.78
N ASP A 360 1.80 5.89 -14.47
CA ASP A 360 1.09 4.74 -13.90
C ASP A 360 -0.42 4.82 -14.15
N SER A 361 -1.06 5.93 -13.81
CA SER A 361 -2.52 6.02 -13.78
C SER A 361 -3.03 7.46 -13.75
N ILE A 362 -4.32 7.62 -14.02
CA ILE A 362 -5.05 8.87 -13.83
C ILE A 362 -6.27 8.61 -12.94
N VAL A 363 -6.43 9.44 -11.89
CA VAL A 363 -7.62 9.41 -11.03
C VAL A 363 -8.49 10.63 -11.27
N ARG A 364 -7.97 11.84 -11.01
CA ARG A 364 -8.68 13.13 -11.16
C ARG A 364 -8.23 13.94 -12.38
N GLY A 365 -7.06 13.62 -12.94
CA GLY A 365 -6.48 14.28 -14.11
C GLY A 365 -5.69 15.55 -13.84
N THR A 366 -5.77 16.13 -12.66
CA THR A 366 -5.10 17.41 -12.33
C THR A 366 -3.58 17.32 -12.43
N THR A 367 -3.00 16.25 -11.89
CA THR A 367 -1.54 16.03 -11.93
C THR A 367 -1.04 15.81 -13.36
N SER A 368 -1.72 14.94 -14.12
CA SER A 368 -1.32 14.64 -15.50
C SER A 368 -1.42 15.87 -16.39
N ARG A 369 -2.46 16.69 -16.23
CA ARG A 369 -2.61 17.99 -16.90
C ARG A 369 -1.42 18.91 -16.61
N ASN A 370 -1.06 19.10 -15.34
CA ASN A 370 0.07 19.94 -14.94
C ASN A 370 1.39 19.46 -15.54
N ILE A 371 1.59 18.13 -15.64
CA ILE A 371 2.80 17.54 -16.23
C ILE A 371 2.84 17.80 -17.74
N VAL A 372 1.72 17.60 -18.45
CA VAL A 372 1.60 17.90 -19.89
C VAL A 372 1.85 19.37 -20.17
N GLU A 373 1.25 20.28 -19.37
CA GLU A 373 1.49 21.72 -19.49
C GLU A 373 2.98 22.07 -19.31
N LYS A 374 3.68 21.45 -18.36
CA LYS A 374 5.14 21.64 -18.19
C LYS A 374 5.94 21.18 -19.40
N LEU A 375 5.60 20.05 -20.01
CA LEU A 375 6.26 19.57 -21.24
C LEU A 375 6.03 20.52 -22.40
N ARG A 376 4.81 21.05 -22.55
CA ARG A 376 4.49 22.07 -23.56
C ARG A 376 5.28 23.35 -23.35
N HIS A 377 5.38 23.87 -22.12
CA HIS A 377 6.18 25.03 -21.79
C HIS A 377 7.68 24.82 -22.03
N ALA A 378 8.18 23.58 -21.86
CA ALA A 378 9.55 23.20 -22.18
C ALA A 378 9.77 23.03 -23.69
N GLY A 379 8.74 23.23 -24.53
CA GLY A 379 8.83 23.22 -25.98
C GLY A 379 8.63 21.87 -26.65
N ALA A 380 7.98 20.91 -26.00
CA ALA A 380 7.53 19.68 -26.67
C ALA A 380 6.53 20.00 -27.78
N LYS A 381 6.68 19.41 -28.94
CA LYS A 381 5.77 19.58 -30.10
C LYS A 381 4.47 18.82 -29.91
N GLU A 382 4.60 17.57 -29.50
CA GLU A 382 3.49 16.67 -29.21
C GLU A 382 3.77 15.94 -27.90
N VAL A 383 2.68 15.60 -27.17
CA VAL A 383 2.72 14.83 -25.94
C VAL A 383 1.68 13.72 -26.00
N HIS A 384 2.13 12.49 -26.12
CA HIS A 384 1.32 11.28 -26.15
C HIS A 384 1.41 10.62 -24.78
N LEU A 385 0.29 10.55 -24.06
CA LEU A 385 0.27 10.01 -22.69
C LEU A 385 -0.15 8.54 -22.70
N MET A 386 0.69 7.66 -22.16
CA MET A 386 0.43 6.23 -22.01
C MET A 386 0.45 5.83 -20.54
N LEU A 387 -0.58 5.10 -20.11
CA LEU A 387 -0.85 4.77 -18.73
C LEU A 387 -0.81 3.26 -18.52
N THR A 388 -0.02 2.81 -17.54
CA THR A 388 0.13 1.38 -17.25
C THR A 388 -1.03 0.77 -16.45
N ALA A 389 -1.98 1.59 -16.02
CA ALA A 389 -3.25 1.14 -15.47
C ALA A 389 -4.39 1.27 -16.49
N PRO A 390 -5.42 0.41 -16.44
CA PRO A 390 -6.72 0.69 -17.02
C PRO A 390 -7.38 1.93 -16.41
N PRO A 391 -8.46 2.47 -17.01
CA PRO A 391 -9.19 3.59 -16.42
C PRO A 391 -9.81 3.24 -15.07
N PHE A 392 -9.64 4.10 -14.06
CA PHE A 392 -10.38 3.98 -12.79
C PHE A 392 -11.84 4.36 -12.98
N VAL A 393 -12.74 3.40 -12.84
CA VAL A 393 -14.19 3.59 -13.05
C VAL A 393 -15.03 3.32 -11.81
N ASP A 394 -14.45 2.71 -10.77
CA ASP A 394 -15.14 2.41 -9.51
C ASP A 394 -14.23 2.62 -8.29
N GLU A 395 -14.84 2.65 -7.10
CA GLU A 395 -14.17 2.85 -5.82
C GLU A 395 -13.38 1.62 -5.39
N CYS A 396 -12.40 1.79 -4.51
CA CYS A 396 -11.70 0.67 -3.87
C CYS A 396 -12.19 0.49 -2.42
N TYR A 397 -12.55 -0.76 -2.06
CA TYR A 397 -12.96 -1.12 -0.70
C TYR A 397 -11.88 -1.88 0.07
N TYR A 398 -10.73 -2.19 -0.54
CA TYR A 398 -9.70 -3.08 0.00
C TYR A 398 -8.41 -2.37 0.44
N GLY A 399 -8.45 -1.02 0.51
CA GLY A 399 -7.37 -0.25 1.10
C GLY A 399 -6.80 0.87 0.25
N THR A 400 -7.00 0.91 -1.08
CA THR A 400 -6.60 2.06 -1.91
C THR A 400 -7.52 3.25 -1.66
N ASP A 401 -6.97 4.47 -1.55
CA ASP A 401 -7.76 5.69 -1.35
C ASP A 401 -8.40 6.21 -2.65
N VAL A 402 -9.26 5.37 -3.23
CA VAL A 402 -10.19 5.69 -4.30
C VAL A 402 -11.58 5.54 -3.72
N SER A 403 -12.05 6.56 -3.02
CA SER A 403 -13.21 6.48 -2.13
C SER A 403 -14.45 7.20 -2.62
N ASP A 404 -14.38 7.89 -3.76
CA ASP A 404 -15.48 8.70 -4.31
C ASP A 404 -15.49 8.62 -5.83
N LYS A 405 -16.42 7.85 -6.37
CA LYS A 405 -16.60 7.65 -7.81
C LYS A 405 -16.84 8.96 -8.57
N SER A 406 -17.46 9.95 -7.94
CA SER A 406 -17.73 11.25 -8.57
C SER A 406 -16.46 12.04 -8.90
N GLN A 407 -15.33 11.72 -8.24
CA GLN A 407 -14.03 12.36 -8.48
C GLN A 407 -13.17 11.62 -9.52
N LEU A 408 -13.60 10.44 -9.99
CA LEU A 408 -12.88 9.67 -10.99
C LEU A 408 -13.12 10.24 -12.38
N ILE A 409 -12.07 10.74 -13.03
CA ILE A 409 -12.20 11.35 -14.36
C ILE A 409 -12.77 10.36 -15.38
N ALA A 410 -12.29 9.09 -15.35
CA ALA A 410 -12.71 8.06 -16.29
C ALA A 410 -14.09 7.45 -15.99
N ALA A 411 -14.68 7.71 -14.80
CA ALA A 411 -16.07 7.37 -14.52
C ALA A 411 -17.06 8.41 -15.08
N ASN A 412 -16.58 9.62 -15.41
CA ASN A 412 -17.42 10.76 -15.78
C ASN A 412 -17.14 11.27 -17.20
N HIS A 413 -16.04 10.87 -17.83
CA HIS A 413 -15.62 11.33 -19.16
C HIS A 413 -15.16 10.17 -20.04
N THR A 414 -15.34 10.31 -21.33
CA THR A 414 -14.79 9.42 -22.36
C THR A 414 -13.26 9.62 -22.49
N VAL A 415 -12.56 8.67 -23.10
CA VAL A 415 -11.11 8.75 -23.31
C VAL A 415 -10.71 10.00 -24.10
N ASP A 416 -11.49 10.37 -25.13
CA ASP A 416 -11.25 11.55 -25.97
C ASP A 416 -11.47 12.86 -25.18
N GLU A 417 -12.48 12.90 -24.32
CA GLU A 417 -12.70 14.04 -23.43
C GLU A 417 -11.57 14.16 -22.41
N ILE A 418 -11.09 13.04 -21.84
CA ILE A 418 -9.93 13.03 -20.93
C ILE A 418 -8.68 13.56 -21.63
N CYS A 419 -8.41 13.10 -22.86
CA CYS A 419 -7.29 13.59 -23.66
C CYS A 419 -7.34 15.12 -23.83
N THR A 420 -8.53 15.63 -24.17
CA THR A 420 -8.79 17.07 -24.34
C THR A 420 -8.61 17.84 -23.02
N LEU A 421 -9.17 17.34 -21.91
CA LEU A 421 -9.08 17.95 -20.59
C LEU A 421 -7.63 18.01 -20.06
N ILE A 422 -6.82 17.01 -20.37
CA ILE A 422 -5.40 16.94 -19.99
C ILE A 422 -4.54 17.78 -20.92
N GLY A 423 -4.94 17.97 -22.17
CA GLY A 423 -4.21 18.72 -23.19
C GLY A 423 -3.09 17.94 -23.89
N CYS A 424 -3.20 16.59 -23.89
CA CYS A 424 -2.31 15.72 -24.66
C CYS A 424 -2.81 15.53 -26.10
N ASP A 425 -1.94 15.08 -27.01
CA ASP A 425 -2.29 14.82 -28.42
C ASP A 425 -2.91 13.45 -28.60
N SER A 426 -2.55 12.48 -27.77
CA SER A 426 -3.22 11.19 -27.65
C SER A 426 -3.04 10.62 -26.25
N ILE A 427 -3.96 9.69 -25.87
CA ILE A 427 -3.92 8.99 -24.61
C ILE A 427 -4.19 7.50 -24.82
N GLY A 428 -3.42 6.65 -24.16
CA GLY A 428 -3.62 5.21 -24.14
C GLY A 428 -3.63 4.67 -22.71
N PHE A 429 -4.57 3.80 -22.40
CA PHE A 429 -4.64 3.07 -21.14
C PHE A 429 -4.32 1.61 -21.37
N LEU A 430 -3.59 0.97 -20.44
CA LEU A 430 -3.41 -0.46 -20.51
C LEU A 430 -4.78 -1.15 -20.51
N LYS A 431 -5.00 -2.04 -21.49
CA LYS A 431 -6.26 -2.76 -21.59
C LYS A 431 -6.39 -3.80 -20.48
N MET A 432 -7.62 -4.04 -20.01
CA MET A 432 -7.92 -5.06 -19.00
C MET A 432 -7.38 -6.44 -19.38
N GLU A 433 -7.47 -6.78 -20.68
CA GLU A 433 -7.00 -8.06 -21.23
C GLU A 433 -5.46 -8.23 -21.14
N ARG A 434 -4.71 -7.14 -20.94
CA ARG A 434 -3.26 -7.17 -20.80
C ARG A 434 -2.77 -7.33 -19.36
N LEU A 435 -3.64 -7.19 -18.35
CA LEU A 435 -3.24 -7.27 -16.95
C LEU A 435 -2.61 -8.63 -16.59
N HIS A 436 -3.15 -9.71 -17.12
CA HIS A 436 -2.61 -11.05 -16.89
C HIS A 436 -1.23 -11.24 -17.54
N GLU A 437 -0.97 -10.62 -18.71
CA GLU A 437 0.33 -10.68 -19.36
C GLU A 437 1.40 -9.97 -18.52
N MET A 438 1.05 -8.81 -17.95
CA MET A 438 1.92 -8.02 -17.08
C MET A 438 2.49 -8.85 -15.92
N ILE A 439 1.68 -9.67 -15.29
CA ILE A 439 2.08 -10.50 -14.14
C ILE A 439 2.35 -11.97 -14.50
N GLY A 440 2.20 -12.36 -15.76
CA GLY A 440 2.48 -13.70 -16.24
C GLY A 440 1.51 -14.77 -15.74
N THR A 441 0.22 -14.41 -15.58
CA THR A 441 -0.86 -15.33 -15.16
C THR A 441 -1.84 -15.62 -16.29
N ALA A 442 -2.82 -16.49 -16.05
CA ALA A 442 -3.96 -16.64 -16.95
C ALA A 442 -4.93 -15.43 -16.80
N PRO A 443 -5.74 -15.13 -17.83
CA PRO A 443 -6.74 -14.05 -17.75
C PRO A 443 -7.68 -14.23 -16.55
N ASN A 444 -7.94 -13.14 -15.82
CA ASN A 444 -8.84 -13.07 -14.66
C ASN A 444 -8.48 -14.04 -13.51
N VAL A 445 -7.23 -14.44 -13.41
CA VAL A 445 -6.75 -15.36 -12.37
C VAL A 445 -5.65 -14.70 -11.56
N GLY A 446 -5.85 -14.69 -10.24
CA GLY A 446 -4.79 -14.36 -9.30
C GLY A 446 -4.67 -12.88 -8.94
N TYR A 447 -5.53 -12.00 -9.43
CA TYR A 447 -5.52 -10.56 -9.10
C TYR A 447 -6.91 -9.97 -8.91
N CYS A 448 -6.96 -8.82 -8.20
CA CYS A 448 -8.12 -7.95 -8.06
C CYS A 448 -7.94 -6.71 -8.94
N ASP A 449 -8.92 -6.43 -9.79
CA ASP A 449 -9.02 -5.31 -10.72
C ASP A 449 -10.33 -4.54 -10.56
N ALA A 450 -11.01 -4.68 -9.43
CA ALA A 450 -12.36 -4.18 -9.17
C ALA A 450 -12.52 -2.67 -9.42
N CYS A 451 -11.50 -1.86 -9.11
CA CYS A 451 -11.50 -0.41 -9.35
C CYS A 451 -11.44 -0.03 -10.83
N PHE A 452 -11.09 -0.95 -11.72
CA PHE A 452 -11.08 -0.79 -13.18
C PHE A 452 -12.34 -1.33 -13.86
N GLY A 453 -13.36 -1.74 -13.08
CA GLY A 453 -14.60 -2.30 -13.60
C GLY A 453 -14.73 -3.81 -13.47
N GLY A 454 -13.78 -4.48 -12.79
CA GLY A 454 -13.85 -5.87 -12.42
C GLY A 454 -14.81 -6.15 -11.26
N GLU A 455 -14.90 -7.41 -10.89
CA GLU A 455 -15.71 -7.84 -9.75
C GLU A 455 -15.01 -7.57 -8.41
N TYR A 456 -15.78 -7.32 -7.36
CA TYR A 456 -15.28 -7.19 -5.99
C TYR A 456 -15.20 -8.57 -5.31
N PRO A 457 -14.02 -9.20 -5.21
CA PRO A 457 -13.92 -10.60 -4.77
C PRO A 457 -14.39 -10.86 -3.34
N ALA A 458 -14.27 -9.87 -2.42
CA ALA A 458 -14.74 -9.97 -1.05
C ALA A 458 -16.02 -9.13 -0.78
N GLY A 459 -16.69 -8.67 -1.83
CA GLY A 459 -17.86 -7.80 -1.75
C GLY A 459 -17.53 -6.33 -1.52
N ARG A 460 -18.57 -5.50 -1.47
CA ARG A 460 -18.46 -4.05 -1.22
C ARG A 460 -18.63 -3.76 0.28
N ALA A 461 -18.08 -2.65 0.75
CA ALA A 461 -18.28 -2.21 2.13
C ALA A 461 -19.77 -1.87 2.38
N THR A 462 -20.28 -2.30 3.53
CA THR A 462 -21.67 -2.07 3.95
C THR A 462 -21.88 -0.70 4.58
N THR A 463 -20.80 -0.06 5.06
CA THR A 463 -20.83 1.25 5.73
C THR A 463 -19.75 2.17 5.16
N GLY A 464 -20.06 3.48 5.09
CA GLY A 464 -19.08 4.48 4.65
C GLY A 464 -17.85 4.53 5.57
N LYS A 465 -16.66 4.72 5.00
CA LYS A 465 -15.35 4.73 5.67
C LYS A 465 -15.23 5.72 6.84
N PHE A 466 -16.08 6.76 6.90
CA PHE A 466 -15.97 7.90 7.84
C PHE A 466 -17.20 8.08 8.74
N LYS A 467 -17.97 7.03 9.01
CA LYS A 467 -19.22 7.12 9.79
C LYS A 467 -19.04 7.79 11.18
N PHE A 468 -17.91 7.53 11.86
CA PHE A 468 -17.64 8.06 13.20
C PHE A 468 -16.99 9.45 13.19
N GLU A 469 -16.72 10.02 12.01
CA GLU A 469 -16.04 11.30 11.81
C GLU A 469 -16.96 12.39 11.31
N THR A 470 -18.22 12.05 10.98
CA THR A 470 -19.23 12.98 10.50
C THR A 470 -19.85 13.72 11.68
N LYS A 471 -19.84 15.06 11.67
CA LYS A 471 -20.48 15.87 12.70
C LYS A 471 -21.99 15.59 12.73
N LEU A 472 -22.59 15.58 13.90
CA LEU A 472 -24.04 15.39 14.06
C LEU A 472 -24.85 16.43 13.24
N SER A 473 -24.32 17.63 13.04
CA SER A 473 -24.94 18.67 12.21
C SER A 473 -24.90 18.35 10.69
N GLU A 474 -23.96 17.51 10.25
CA GLU A 474 -23.79 17.11 8.86
C GLU A 474 -24.59 15.82 8.56
N SER A 475 -24.75 14.92 9.53
CA SER A 475 -25.56 13.71 9.40
C SER A 475 -27.05 14.01 9.20
N LYS A 476 -27.58 15.05 9.89
CA LYS A 476 -28.97 15.50 9.73
C LYS A 476 -29.31 16.13 8.37
N LYS A 477 -28.30 16.57 7.59
CA LYS A 477 -28.50 17.11 6.22
C LYS A 477 -28.61 16.03 5.13
N LYS A 478 -28.22 14.80 5.43
CA LYS A 478 -28.31 13.65 4.47
C LYS A 478 -29.59 12.82 4.63
N GLU A 479 -30.35 13.06 5.72
CA GLU A 479 -31.65 12.40 5.96
C GLU A 479 -32.87 13.23 5.53
N ASN A 480 -32.67 14.47 5.07
CA ASN A 480 -33.63 15.37 4.45
C ASN A 480 -33.27 15.60 2.97
#